data_55d6507040e21bc7ebe4b0d95ff9e016
#
_entry.id   55d6507040e21bc7ebe4b0d95ff9e016
#
_cell.length_a   1.000
_cell.length_b   1.000
_cell.length_c   1.000
_cell.angle_alpha   90.00
_cell.angle_beta   90.00
_cell.angle_gamma   90.00
#
_symmetry.space_group_name_H-M   'P 1'
#
loop_
_entity.id
_entity.type
_entity.pdbx_description
1 polymer ?
#
loop_
_entity_poly.entity_id
_entity_poly.type
_entity_poly.pdbx_seq_one_letter_code
_entity_poly.pdbx_strand_id
1 'polypeptide(L)'
;LYTSRLISAHEAAKIGLVNEVVAHDQLDETVAIMAAHIARAPSDNLSILKEVSNTWFENMGMEPSIRRGADLDAIYHQFDSFKDFFRTLRKHGVKAAFKKRRDLYG
;
A
#
# COMPACT_ATOMS: atom_id res chain seq x y z
N LEU A 1 1.24 9.01 6.27
CA LEU A 1 2.17 9.30 5.18
C LEU A 1 3.22 10.33 5.58
N TYR A 2 2.84 11.52 6.06
CA TYR A 2 3.77 12.63 6.35
C TYR A 2 4.80 12.31 7.44
N THR A 3 4.44 11.52 8.42
CA THR A 3 5.34 11.13 9.51
C THR A 3 6.27 9.97 9.18
N SER A 4 6.05 9.27 8.07
CA SER A 4 6.76 8.04 7.68
C SER A 4 6.80 6.96 8.79
N ARG A 5 5.90 7.07 9.79
CA ARG A 5 5.81 6.13 10.90
C ARG A 5 5.33 4.76 10.39
N LEU A 6 5.96 3.72 10.87
CA LEU A 6 5.45 2.36 10.69
C LEU A 6 4.22 2.14 11.58
N ILE A 7 3.19 1.55 11.02
CA ILE A 7 1.99 1.15 11.76
C ILE A 7 1.97 -0.38 11.94
N SER A 8 1.43 -0.84 13.05
CA SER A 8 1.25 -2.28 13.29
C SER A 8 0.09 -2.83 12.47
N ALA A 9 0.04 -4.15 12.29
CA ALA A 9 -1.08 -4.82 11.63
C ALA A 9 -2.42 -4.53 12.33
N HIS A 10 -2.44 -4.53 13.67
CA HIS A 10 -3.64 -4.20 14.44
C HIS A 10 -4.09 -2.74 14.25
N GLU A 11 -3.15 -1.82 14.14
CA GLU A 11 -3.47 -0.42 13.83
C GLU A 11 -4.01 -0.28 12.41
N ALA A 12 -3.44 -1.02 11.46
CA ALA A 12 -3.92 -1.07 10.08
C ALA A 12 -5.37 -1.62 10.00
N ALA A 13 -5.71 -2.66 10.77
CA ALA A 13 -7.07 -3.18 10.86
C ALA A 13 -8.03 -2.15 11.48
N LYS A 14 -7.60 -1.47 12.54
CA LYS A 14 -8.42 -0.45 13.23
C LYS A 14 -8.82 0.72 12.32
N ILE A 15 -7.96 1.08 11.38
CA ILE A 15 -8.23 2.17 10.41
C ILE A 15 -8.81 1.66 9.08
N GLY A 16 -9.15 0.37 8.96
CA GLY A 16 -9.72 -0.21 7.76
C GLY A 16 -8.75 -0.41 6.58
N LEU A 17 -7.44 -0.37 6.83
CA LEU A 17 -6.43 -0.58 5.79
C LEU A 17 -6.29 -2.06 5.40
N VAL A 18 -6.54 -2.97 6.33
CA VAL A 18 -6.58 -4.42 6.13
C VAL A 18 -7.88 -4.98 6.70
N ASN A 19 -8.34 -6.10 6.15
CA ASN A 19 -9.61 -6.71 6.54
C ASN A 19 -9.52 -7.41 7.90
N GLU A 20 -8.42 -8.15 8.13
CA GLU A 20 -8.24 -8.98 9.31
C GLU A 20 -6.76 -9.09 9.66
N VAL A 21 -6.47 -9.39 10.92
CA VAL A 21 -5.12 -9.66 11.42
C VAL A 21 -5.13 -11.02 12.10
N VAL A 22 -4.29 -11.92 11.63
CA VAL A 22 -4.17 -13.27 12.11
C VAL A 22 -2.71 -13.59 12.46
N ALA A 23 -2.47 -14.70 13.15
CA ALA A 23 -1.12 -15.21 13.35
C ALA A 23 -0.47 -15.56 12.01
N HIS A 24 0.86 -15.42 11.93
CA HIS A 24 1.58 -15.56 10.66
C HIS A 24 1.39 -16.93 10.00
N ASP A 25 1.33 -17.97 10.79
CA ASP A 25 1.10 -19.35 10.37
C ASP A 25 -0.36 -19.65 9.94
N GLN A 26 -1.30 -18.77 10.25
CA GLN A 26 -2.71 -18.88 9.88
C GLN A 26 -3.09 -18.06 8.64
N LEU A 27 -2.16 -17.28 8.10
CA LEU A 27 -2.46 -16.34 7.01
C LEU A 27 -3.00 -17.04 5.76
N ASP A 28 -2.31 -18.08 5.29
CA ASP A 28 -2.69 -18.80 4.07
C ASP A 28 -4.04 -19.48 4.20
N GLU A 29 -4.32 -20.09 5.37
CA GLU A 29 -5.60 -20.72 5.63
C GLU A 29 -6.73 -19.69 5.67
N THR A 30 -6.55 -18.58 6.37
CA THR A 30 -7.55 -17.50 6.45
C THR A 30 -7.86 -16.92 5.07
N VAL A 31 -6.83 -16.67 4.26
CA VAL A 31 -6.99 -16.20 2.89
C VAL A 31 -7.75 -17.20 2.03
N ALA A 32 -7.42 -18.50 2.14
CA ALA A 32 -8.11 -19.56 1.40
C ALA A 32 -9.60 -19.66 1.77
N ILE A 33 -9.93 -19.54 3.05
CA ILE A 33 -11.32 -19.54 3.53
C ILE A 33 -12.08 -18.34 2.97
N MET A 34 -11.51 -17.14 3.04
CA MET A 34 -12.14 -15.92 2.52
C MET A 34 -12.34 -16.00 0.99
N ALA A 35 -11.34 -16.47 0.26
CA ALA A 35 -11.42 -16.66 -1.18
C ALA A 35 -12.51 -17.70 -1.56
N ALA A 36 -12.61 -18.80 -0.82
CA ALA A 36 -13.66 -19.80 -1.02
C ALA A 36 -15.06 -19.25 -0.74
N HIS A 37 -15.22 -18.36 0.22
CA HIS A 37 -16.50 -17.68 0.47
C HIS A 37 -16.89 -16.79 -0.72
N ILE A 38 -15.95 -15.97 -1.24
CA ILE A 38 -16.19 -15.10 -2.40
C ILE A 38 -16.54 -15.94 -3.63
N ALA A 39 -15.82 -17.04 -3.84
CA ALA A 39 -16.01 -17.93 -5.00
C ALA A 39 -17.38 -18.63 -5.05
N ARG A 40 -18.17 -18.60 -3.98
CA ARG A 40 -19.56 -19.12 -3.98
C ARG A 40 -20.54 -18.19 -4.71
N ALA A 41 -20.21 -16.93 -4.86
CA ALA A 41 -21.06 -16.00 -5.57
C ALA A 41 -20.94 -16.23 -7.10
N PRO A 42 -22.05 -16.10 -7.86
CA PRO A 42 -22.01 -16.17 -9.31
C PRO A 42 -21.02 -15.16 -9.90
N SER A 43 -20.26 -15.56 -10.91
CA SER A 43 -19.20 -14.73 -11.50
C SER A 43 -19.71 -13.44 -12.16
N ASP A 44 -20.91 -13.47 -12.75
CA ASP A 44 -21.59 -12.31 -13.32
C ASP A 44 -21.94 -11.28 -12.22
N ASN A 45 -22.45 -11.75 -11.08
CA ASN A 45 -22.74 -10.90 -9.93
C ASN A 45 -21.45 -10.26 -9.37
N LEU A 46 -20.37 -11.05 -9.22
CA LEU A 46 -19.07 -10.52 -8.77
C LEU A 46 -18.52 -9.46 -9.75
N SER A 47 -18.69 -9.68 -11.05
CA SER A 47 -18.27 -8.72 -12.07
C SER A 47 -19.02 -7.40 -11.96
N ILE A 48 -20.34 -7.44 -11.79
CA ILE A 48 -21.17 -6.23 -11.60
C ILE A 48 -20.78 -5.50 -10.30
N LEU A 49 -20.63 -6.22 -9.19
CA LEU A 49 -20.23 -5.63 -7.92
C LEU A 49 -18.84 -4.99 -8.01
N LYS A 50 -17.91 -5.62 -8.75
CA LYS A 50 -16.59 -5.06 -8.98
C LYS A 50 -16.65 -3.76 -9.78
N GLU A 51 -17.46 -3.72 -10.83
CA GLU A 51 -17.68 -2.53 -11.66
C GLU A 51 -18.26 -1.37 -10.84
N VAL A 52 -19.29 -1.63 -10.05
CA VAL A 52 -19.87 -0.62 -9.15
C VAL A 52 -18.83 -0.08 -8.16
N SER A 53 -18.02 -0.97 -7.57
CA SER A 53 -16.98 -0.59 -6.63
C SER A 53 -15.88 0.26 -7.31
N ASN A 54 -15.46 -0.10 -8.51
CA ASN A 54 -14.49 0.66 -9.29
C ASN A 54 -15.02 2.05 -9.63
N THR A 55 -16.26 2.15 -10.12
CA THR A 55 -16.91 3.43 -10.39
C THR A 55 -16.99 4.33 -9.15
N TRP A 56 -17.20 3.74 -7.99
CA TRP A 56 -17.19 4.49 -6.73
C TRP A 56 -15.82 5.11 -6.45
N PHE A 57 -14.75 4.33 -6.57
CA PHE A 57 -13.38 4.82 -6.38
C PHE A 57 -12.99 5.86 -7.43
N GLU A 58 -13.41 5.69 -8.68
CA GLU A 58 -13.18 6.67 -9.74
C GLU A 58 -13.85 7.99 -9.45
N ASN A 59 -15.11 7.97 -9.01
CA ASN A 59 -15.84 9.17 -8.60
C ASN A 59 -15.22 9.88 -7.39
N MET A 60 -14.52 9.12 -6.52
CA MET A 60 -13.74 9.68 -5.42
C MET A 60 -12.38 10.25 -5.88
N GLY A 61 -12.06 10.19 -7.15
CA GLY A 61 -10.84 10.74 -7.72
C GLY A 61 -9.61 9.83 -7.61
N MET A 62 -9.80 8.51 -7.51
CA MET A 62 -8.68 7.57 -7.37
C MET A 62 -7.75 7.61 -8.58
N GLU A 63 -8.28 7.48 -9.80
CA GLU A 63 -7.47 7.48 -11.02
C GLU A 63 -6.68 8.78 -11.21
N PRO A 64 -7.29 9.97 -11.18
CA PRO A 64 -6.54 11.21 -11.30
C PRO A 64 -5.52 11.41 -10.17
N SER A 65 -5.80 10.92 -8.96
CA SER A 65 -4.86 10.98 -7.85
C SER A 65 -3.64 10.09 -8.09
N ILE A 66 -3.82 8.88 -8.62
CA ILE A 66 -2.72 7.97 -8.97
C ILE A 66 -1.87 8.58 -10.10
N ARG A 67 -2.49 9.09 -11.15
CA ARG A 67 -1.78 9.76 -12.25
C ARG A 67 -0.96 10.95 -11.75
N ARG A 68 -1.58 11.80 -10.95
CA ARG A 68 -0.89 12.95 -10.36
C ARG A 68 0.25 12.53 -9.43
N GLY A 69 0.05 11.44 -8.67
CA GLY A 69 1.10 10.86 -7.83
C GLY A 69 2.31 10.42 -8.65
N ALA A 70 2.11 9.75 -9.79
CA ALA A 70 3.18 9.34 -10.68
C ALA A 70 3.96 10.53 -11.28
N ASP A 71 3.25 11.59 -11.71
CA ASP A 71 3.89 12.81 -12.21
C ASP A 71 4.76 13.49 -11.14
N LEU A 72 4.23 13.60 -9.93
CA LEU A 72 4.95 14.19 -8.80
C LEU A 72 6.13 13.34 -8.35
N ASP A 73 6.02 12.02 -8.42
CA ASP A 73 7.12 11.10 -8.14
C ASP A 73 8.27 11.29 -9.14
N ALA A 74 7.95 11.42 -10.43
CA ALA A 74 8.93 11.71 -11.45
C ALA A 74 9.68 13.05 -11.20
N ILE A 75 8.97 14.06 -10.71
CA ILE A 75 9.57 15.34 -10.30
C ILE A 75 10.44 15.14 -9.05
N TYR A 76 9.95 14.35 -8.06
CA TYR A 76 10.67 14.08 -6.82
C TYR A 76 12.03 13.40 -7.07
N HIS A 77 12.14 12.58 -8.12
CA HIS A 77 13.40 11.93 -8.51
C HIS A 77 14.50 12.95 -8.88
N GLN A 78 14.16 14.19 -9.20
CA GLN A 78 15.13 15.23 -9.50
C GLN A 78 15.71 15.90 -8.25
N PHE A 79 15.06 15.75 -7.10
CA PHE A 79 15.50 16.39 -5.86
C PHE A 79 16.72 15.70 -5.24
N ASP A 80 17.56 16.49 -4.56
CA ASP A 80 18.77 15.98 -3.94
C ASP A 80 18.50 14.99 -2.81
N SER A 81 17.40 15.14 -2.09
CA SER A 81 16.96 14.18 -1.06
C SER A 81 16.73 12.78 -1.61
N PHE A 82 16.13 12.68 -2.81
CA PHE A 82 15.95 11.40 -3.49
C PHE A 82 17.28 10.82 -3.95
N LYS A 83 18.11 11.64 -4.62
CA LYS A 83 19.44 11.23 -5.11
C LYS A 83 20.35 10.75 -3.98
N ASP A 84 20.29 11.40 -2.81
CA ASP A 84 21.06 11.02 -1.63
C ASP A 84 20.57 9.71 -1.03
N PHE A 85 19.26 9.51 -0.95
CA PHE A 85 18.66 8.24 -0.53
C PHE A 85 19.13 7.09 -1.45
N PHE A 86 19.04 7.26 -2.76
CA PHE A 86 19.47 6.26 -3.73
C PHE A 86 20.97 5.98 -3.71
N ARG A 87 21.77 7.00 -3.48
CA ARG A 87 23.22 6.86 -3.30
C ARG A 87 23.54 6.00 -2.06
N THR A 88 22.83 6.25 -0.97
CA THR A 88 22.97 5.46 0.26
C THR A 88 22.49 4.03 0.05
N LEU A 89 21.38 3.84 -0.62
CA LEU A 89 20.80 2.55 -0.98
C LEU A 89 21.82 1.68 -1.78
N ARG A 90 22.42 2.27 -2.81
CA ARG A 90 23.42 1.58 -3.66
C ARG A 90 24.69 1.22 -2.92
N LYS A 91 25.17 2.09 -2.03
CA LYS A 91 26.46 1.88 -1.32
C LYS A 91 26.32 0.99 -0.10
N HIS A 92 25.23 1.09 0.63
CA HIS A 92 25.10 0.52 1.97
C HIS A 92 23.87 -0.37 2.16
N GLY A 93 23.07 -0.54 1.10
CA GLY A 93 21.87 -1.38 1.11
C GLY A 93 20.63 -0.73 1.73
N VAL A 94 19.52 -1.43 1.61
CA VAL A 94 18.16 -0.96 1.99
C VAL A 94 18.09 -0.55 3.46
N LYS A 95 18.59 -1.39 4.36
CA LYS A 95 18.52 -1.14 5.82
C LYS A 95 19.22 0.16 6.22
N ALA A 96 20.39 0.45 5.64
CA ALA A 96 21.16 1.65 5.91
C ALA A 96 20.45 2.91 5.37
N ALA A 97 19.88 2.84 4.17
CA ALA A 97 19.14 3.96 3.58
C ALA A 97 17.92 4.34 4.41
N PHE A 98 17.12 3.36 4.85
CA PHE A 98 15.97 3.61 5.72
C PHE A 98 16.36 4.05 7.13
N LYS A 99 17.47 3.53 7.68
CA LYS A 99 17.98 4.01 8.97
C LYS A 99 18.38 5.48 8.88
N LYS A 100 19.19 5.86 7.90
CA LYS A 100 19.60 7.26 7.67
C LYS A 100 18.37 8.18 7.53
N ARG A 101 17.35 7.74 6.79
CA ARG A 101 16.11 8.50 6.63
C ARG A 101 15.38 8.71 7.95
N ARG A 102 15.28 7.68 8.80
CA ARG A 102 14.67 7.79 10.13
C ARG A 102 15.46 8.74 11.02
N ASP A 103 16.79 8.63 11.02
CA ASP A 103 17.67 9.46 11.86
C ASP A 103 17.57 10.95 11.49
N LEU A 104 17.22 11.26 10.22
CA LEU A 104 17.02 12.64 9.74
C LEU A 104 15.62 13.22 10.04
N TYR A 105 14.60 12.37 10.10
CA TYR A 105 13.21 12.82 10.17
C TYR A 105 12.46 12.33 11.41
N GLY A 106 13.15 11.67 12.33
CA GLY A 106 12.63 11.26 13.64
C GLY A 106 11.83 10.02 13.63
#